data_28268ad24cc858cf03f021efe4baa965
#
_entry.id   28268ad24cc858cf03f021efe4baa965
#
_cell.length_a   1.000
_cell.length_b   1.000
_cell.length_c   1.000
_cell.angle_alpha   90.00
_cell.angle_beta   90.00
_cell.angle_gamma   90.00
#
_symmetry.space_group_name_H-M   'P 1'
#
loop_
_entity.id
_entity.type
_entity.pdbx_description
1 polymer ?
#
loop_
_entity_poly.entity_id
_entity_poly.type
_entity_poly.pdbx_seq_one_letter_code
_entity_poly.pdbx_strand_id
1 'polypeptide(L)'
;MKNYIIPSIVAFILAGCTSKTDQTTTTTTTTTTNQSVKTTVTPDECSTINNLINGYETGFNTIKTDKVNNQFTNQWRTNTHIIEAKCTVTLNKSEQASYQCQTPVKTQTQTIKSHQKLAKQLRQCLTKTGWLESQKETASSIYSTFVLDTKTPVITLATNQEGNGFSTRFEIAPPLGL
;
A
#
# COMPACT_ATOMS: atom_id res chain seq x y z
N MET A 1 -33.03 -16.66 38.79
CA MET A 1 -32.77 -18.08 39.20
C MET A 1 -31.50 -18.56 38.55
N LYS A 2 -30.61 -18.95 39.42
CA LYS A 2 -29.43 -19.85 39.37
C LYS A 2 -28.21 -19.38 38.57
N ASN A 3 -27.27 -18.88 39.37
CA ASN A 3 -25.83 -18.77 39.13
C ASN A 3 -25.21 -20.14 38.90
N TYR A 4 -24.21 -20.21 38.00
CA TYR A 4 -23.14 -21.20 38.11
C TYR A 4 -21.81 -20.53 37.78
N ILE A 5 -21.00 -20.38 38.81
CA ILE A 5 -19.58 -20.03 38.79
C ILE A 5 -18.82 -21.35 38.80
N ILE A 6 -17.90 -21.55 37.88
CA ILE A 6 -16.90 -22.63 37.96
C ILE A 6 -15.52 -22.00 37.75
N PRO A 7 -14.64 -22.04 38.77
CA PRO A 7 -13.22 -21.71 38.59
C PRO A 7 -12.45 -22.98 38.24
N SER A 8 -11.74 -23.03 37.13
CA SER A 8 -10.73 -24.04 36.86
C SER A 8 -9.33 -23.42 36.91
N ILE A 9 -8.67 -23.71 38.03
CA ILE A 9 -7.25 -23.50 38.25
C ILE A 9 -6.50 -24.63 37.50
N VAL A 10 -5.62 -24.29 36.56
CA VAL A 10 -4.64 -25.23 36.03
C VAL A 10 -3.25 -24.70 36.33
N ALA A 11 -2.59 -25.36 37.27
CA ALA A 11 -1.19 -25.18 37.56
C ALA A 11 -0.34 -25.96 36.56
N PHE A 12 0.59 -25.31 35.86
CA PHE A 12 1.62 -26.00 35.08
C PHE A 12 2.96 -25.90 35.76
N ILE A 13 3.49 -27.09 36.01
CA ILE A 13 4.76 -27.42 36.70
C ILE A 13 5.91 -27.17 35.71
N LEU A 14 6.94 -26.44 36.19
CA LEU A 14 8.23 -26.27 35.55
C LEU A 14 9.04 -27.58 35.69
N ALA A 15 9.43 -28.17 34.58
CA ALA A 15 10.49 -29.17 34.56
C ALA A 15 11.69 -28.60 33.80
N GLY A 16 12.75 -28.32 34.49
CA GLY A 16 14.04 -27.93 33.96
C GLY A 16 14.78 -29.15 33.39
N CYS A 17 15.44 -28.96 32.26
CA CYS A 17 16.54 -29.82 31.82
C CYS A 17 17.76 -28.94 31.52
N THR A 18 18.73 -29.04 32.38
CA THR A 18 20.11 -28.58 32.18
C THR A 18 20.86 -29.63 31.37
N SER A 19 21.37 -29.26 30.21
CA SER A 19 22.41 -30.03 29.53
C SER A 19 23.62 -29.13 29.33
N LYS A 20 24.67 -29.40 30.09
CA LYS A 20 26.03 -28.94 29.80
C LYS A 20 26.58 -29.73 28.63
N THR A 21 27.17 -29.06 27.68
CA THR A 21 28.18 -29.64 26.77
C THR A 21 29.18 -28.57 26.39
N ASP A 22 30.44 -28.96 26.43
CA ASP A 22 31.63 -28.16 26.41
C ASP A 22 31.91 -27.38 25.14
N GLN A 23 32.57 -26.27 25.37
CA GLN A 23 33.40 -25.40 24.55
C GLN A 23 34.06 -26.03 23.31
N THR A 24 33.95 -25.31 22.22
CA THR A 24 35.08 -25.08 21.31
C THR A 24 34.99 -23.65 20.83
N THR A 25 35.91 -22.84 21.31
CA THR A 25 36.06 -21.42 20.97
C THR A 25 36.66 -21.32 19.57
N THR A 26 35.81 -21.00 18.59
CA THR A 26 36.30 -20.52 17.30
C THR A 26 35.85 -19.06 17.17
N THR A 27 36.76 -18.15 17.43
CA THR A 27 36.56 -16.71 17.26
C THR A 27 36.47 -16.38 15.77
N THR A 28 35.28 -16.41 15.22
CA THR A 28 35.02 -15.86 13.90
C THR A 28 34.52 -14.42 14.10
N THR A 29 35.43 -13.46 13.91
CA THR A 29 35.08 -12.04 13.87
C THR A 29 34.20 -11.78 12.65
N THR A 30 32.88 -11.88 12.82
CA THR A 30 31.93 -11.47 11.81
C THR A 30 31.79 -9.95 11.92
N THR A 31 32.52 -9.24 11.08
CA THR A 31 32.31 -7.81 10.85
C THR A 31 30.93 -7.63 10.22
N THR A 32 29.91 -7.38 11.04
CA THR A 32 28.58 -7.02 10.57
C THR A 32 28.68 -5.60 10.00
N THR A 33 29.00 -5.50 8.72
CA THR A 33 28.83 -4.26 7.97
C THR A 33 27.34 -4.01 7.84
N ASN A 34 26.79 -3.19 8.72
CA ASN A 34 25.44 -2.62 8.56
C ASN A 34 25.46 -1.70 7.33
N GLN A 35 25.35 -2.29 6.16
CA GLN A 35 24.98 -1.55 4.96
C GLN A 35 23.50 -1.17 5.11
N SER A 36 23.28 0.04 5.62
CA SER A 36 22.04 0.76 5.41
C SER A 36 21.87 0.92 3.91
N VAL A 37 21.12 0.01 3.30
CA VAL A 37 20.73 0.11 1.88
C VAL A 37 19.83 1.32 1.77
N LYS A 38 20.43 2.47 1.46
CA LYS A 38 19.74 3.69 1.08
C LYS A 38 19.10 3.42 -0.27
N THR A 39 17.92 2.84 -0.27
CA THR A 39 17.11 2.64 -1.48
C THR A 39 16.72 4.03 -1.99
N THR A 40 17.54 4.57 -2.89
CA THR A 40 17.23 5.82 -3.59
C THR A 40 16.21 5.47 -4.67
N VAL A 41 15.03 6.09 -4.62
CA VAL A 41 14.03 6.02 -5.70
C VAL A 41 14.68 6.68 -6.92
N THR A 42 14.56 6.05 -8.07
CA THR A 42 15.09 6.61 -9.32
C THR A 42 14.29 7.88 -9.68
N PRO A 43 14.92 8.88 -10.30
CA PRO A 43 14.19 10.08 -10.78
C PRO A 43 13.00 9.73 -11.68
N ASP A 44 13.06 8.63 -12.40
CA ASP A 44 12.03 8.14 -13.31
C ASP A 44 10.75 7.70 -12.59
N GLU A 45 10.88 7.06 -11.42
CA GLU A 45 9.71 6.64 -10.62
C GLU A 45 8.94 7.85 -10.07
N CYS A 46 9.61 8.91 -9.65
CA CYS A 46 8.94 10.14 -9.21
C CYS A 46 8.33 10.93 -10.38
N SER A 47 8.94 10.90 -11.55
CA SER A 47 8.38 11.55 -12.74
C SER A 47 7.03 10.95 -13.12
N THR A 48 6.89 9.64 -13.05
CA THR A 48 5.61 8.96 -13.30
C THR A 48 4.53 9.40 -12.31
N ILE A 49 4.85 9.48 -11.01
CA ILE A 49 3.91 9.94 -9.98
C ILE A 49 3.49 11.38 -10.25
N ASN A 50 4.44 12.28 -10.51
CA ASN A 50 4.17 13.69 -10.77
C ASN A 50 3.34 13.88 -12.05
N ASN A 51 3.63 13.12 -13.11
CA ASN A 51 2.85 13.15 -14.35
C ASN A 51 1.40 12.71 -14.14
N LEU A 52 1.17 11.71 -13.28
CA LEU A 52 -0.17 11.27 -12.93
C LEU A 52 -0.91 12.35 -12.12
N ILE A 53 -0.24 13.03 -11.16
CA ILE A 53 -0.83 14.12 -10.39
C ILE A 53 -1.21 15.29 -11.31
N ASN A 54 -0.29 15.72 -12.18
CA ASN A 54 -0.54 16.79 -13.14
C ASN A 54 -1.61 16.40 -14.16
N GLY A 55 -1.68 15.13 -14.53
CA GLY A 55 -2.70 14.60 -15.44
C GLY A 55 -4.12 14.70 -14.89
N TYR A 56 -4.29 14.82 -13.58
CA TYR A 56 -5.60 14.96 -12.94
C TYR A 56 -6.36 16.18 -13.45
N GLU A 57 -5.72 17.36 -13.56
CA GLU A 57 -6.33 18.61 -14.00
C GLU A 57 -6.90 18.51 -15.43
N THR A 58 -6.28 17.69 -16.27
CA THR A 58 -6.74 17.45 -17.65
C THR A 58 -7.63 16.22 -17.79
N GLY A 59 -8.07 15.64 -16.65
CA GLY A 59 -8.86 14.41 -16.63
C GLY A 59 -8.11 13.20 -17.16
N PHE A 60 -6.77 13.18 -17.03
CA PHE A 60 -5.86 12.11 -17.50
C PHE A 60 -5.91 11.85 -19.01
N ASN A 61 -6.24 12.85 -19.82
CA ASN A 61 -6.44 12.68 -21.28
C ASN A 61 -5.20 12.15 -22.01
N THR A 62 -4.00 12.47 -21.53
CA THR A 62 -2.73 12.06 -22.15
C THR A 62 -2.40 10.57 -21.96
N ILE A 63 -3.02 9.91 -21.00
CA ILE A 63 -2.75 8.50 -20.69
C ILE A 63 -3.92 7.56 -20.99
N LYS A 64 -5.10 8.12 -21.32
CA LYS A 64 -6.24 7.31 -21.76
C LYS A 64 -5.94 6.61 -23.07
N THR A 65 -6.33 5.34 -23.16
CA THR A 65 -6.29 4.56 -24.41
C THR A 65 -7.71 4.12 -24.78
N ASP A 66 -7.95 2.85 -24.91
CA ASP A 66 -9.24 2.32 -25.36
C ASP A 66 -10.35 2.55 -24.33
N LYS A 67 -11.51 2.99 -24.77
CA LYS A 67 -12.69 3.03 -23.92
C LYS A 67 -13.12 1.62 -23.56
N VAL A 68 -13.32 1.38 -22.27
CA VAL A 68 -13.88 0.12 -21.79
C VAL A 68 -15.38 0.13 -22.09
N ASN A 69 -15.85 -0.87 -22.82
CA ASN A 69 -17.27 -0.96 -23.19
C ASN A 69 -18.07 -1.42 -21.96
N ASN A 70 -18.51 -0.45 -21.15
CA ASN A 70 -19.31 -0.63 -19.95
C ASN A 70 -20.46 0.38 -19.96
N GLN A 71 -21.69 -0.12 -19.94
CA GLN A 71 -22.89 0.74 -20.00
C GLN A 71 -23.13 1.56 -18.70
N PHE A 72 -22.42 1.25 -17.61
CA PHE A 72 -22.63 1.90 -16.31
C PHE A 72 -21.57 2.95 -15.97
N THR A 73 -20.39 2.91 -16.62
CA THR A 73 -19.27 3.80 -16.30
C THR A 73 -18.56 4.31 -17.55
N ASN A 74 -18.17 5.58 -17.53
CA ASN A 74 -17.25 6.12 -18.51
C ASN A 74 -15.83 5.78 -18.06
N GLN A 75 -15.27 4.70 -18.61
CA GLN A 75 -13.98 4.15 -18.21
C GLN A 75 -13.08 3.94 -19.43
N TRP A 76 -11.79 4.19 -19.25
CA TRP A 76 -10.74 3.97 -20.26
C TRP A 76 -9.61 3.14 -19.66
N ARG A 77 -8.99 2.33 -20.48
CA ARG A 77 -7.68 1.75 -20.17
C ARG A 77 -6.63 2.84 -20.18
N THR A 78 -5.49 2.58 -19.56
CA THR A 78 -4.34 3.48 -19.58
C THR A 78 -3.06 2.73 -19.90
N ASN A 79 -2.13 3.41 -20.55
CA ASN A 79 -0.77 2.91 -20.83
C ASN A 79 0.23 3.24 -19.72
N THR A 80 -0.19 3.97 -18.70
CA THR A 80 0.67 4.35 -17.57
C THR A 80 0.34 3.50 -16.37
N HIS A 81 1.35 2.86 -15.78
CA HIS A 81 1.21 1.95 -14.66
C HIS A 81 2.24 2.32 -13.57
N ILE A 82 1.78 2.46 -12.34
CA ILE A 82 2.64 2.71 -11.16
C ILE A 82 2.95 1.41 -10.40
N ILE A 83 2.14 0.39 -10.64
CA ILE A 83 2.28 -0.97 -10.10
C ILE A 83 1.97 -1.97 -11.19
N GLU A 84 2.42 -3.22 -11.04
CA GLU A 84 2.03 -4.33 -11.92
C GLU A 84 0.55 -4.68 -11.72
N ALA A 85 -0.33 -3.92 -12.34
CA ALA A 85 -1.76 -3.97 -12.14
C ALA A 85 -2.52 -3.56 -13.40
N LYS A 86 -3.82 -3.84 -13.41
CA LYS A 86 -4.73 -3.23 -14.40
C LYS A 86 -5.07 -1.83 -13.93
N CYS A 87 -4.76 -0.84 -14.78
CA CYS A 87 -5.03 0.55 -14.50
C CYS A 87 -6.09 1.10 -15.44
N THR A 88 -6.94 1.97 -14.91
CA THR A 88 -8.04 2.60 -15.65
C THR A 88 -8.21 4.05 -15.21
N VAL A 89 -8.77 4.85 -16.10
CA VAL A 89 -9.29 6.18 -15.81
C VAL A 89 -10.81 6.11 -15.88
N THR A 90 -11.49 6.63 -14.86
CA THR A 90 -12.96 6.64 -14.78
C THR A 90 -13.44 8.08 -14.61
N LEU A 91 -14.50 8.46 -15.30
CA LEU A 91 -15.25 9.69 -15.05
C LEU A 91 -16.50 9.37 -14.23
N ASN A 92 -16.69 10.13 -13.16
CA ASN A 92 -17.92 10.09 -12.38
C ASN A 92 -19.05 10.90 -13.07
N LYS A 93 -20.23 10.95 -12.45
CA LYS A 93 -21.37 11.71 -12.96
C LYS A 93 -21.15 13.22 -13.03
N SER A 94 -20.20 13.74 -12.25
CA SER A 94 -19.81 15.16 -12.22
C SER A 94 -18.63 15.43 -13.15
N GLU A 95 -18.32 14.51 -14.08
CA GLU A 95 -17.19 14.59 -15.03
C GLU A 95 -15.80 14.67 -14.38
N GLN A 96 -15.72 14.44 -13.08
CA GLN A 96 -14.43 14.38 -12.39
C GLN A 96 -13.76 13.04 -12.67
N ALA A 97 -12.49 13.13 -13.05
CA ALA A 97 -11.69 11.96 -13.39
C ALA A 97 -11.03 11.36 -12.14
N SER A 98 -10.93 10.04 -12.12
CA SER A 98 -10.05 9.31 -11.20
C SER A 98 -9.19 8.32 -11.98
N TYR A 99 -7.94 8.16 -11.55
CA TYR A 99 -7.03 7.14 -12.04
C TYR A 99 -6.92 6.06 -10.96
N GLN A 100 -7.07 4.80 -11.35
CA GLN A 100 -7.07 3.66 -10.44
C GLN A 100 -6.30 2.50 -11.02
N CYS A 101 -5.45 1.87 -10.19
CA CYS A 101 -4.80 0.59 -10.47
C CYS A 101 -5.20 -0.43 -9.40
N GLN A 102 -5.43 -1.69 -9.80
CA GLN A 102 -5.69 -2.79 -8.86
C GLN A 102 -4.86 -4.01 -9.22
N THR A 103 -4.10 -4.53 -8.24
CA THR A 103 -3.31 -5.75 -8.42
C THR A 103 -4.21 -6.99 -8.42
N PRO A 104 -3.78 -8.09 -9.04
CA PRO A 104 -4.40 -9.39 -8.80
C PRO A 104 -4.32 -9.75 -7.31
N VAL A 105 -5.26 -10.60 -6.88
CA VAL A 105 -5.25 -11.17 -5.51
C VAL A 105 -4.00 -12.02 -5.31
N LYS A 106 -3.28 -11.78 -4.21
CA LYS A 106 -2.05 -12.46 -3.83
C LYS A 106 -2.11 -12.86 -2.34
N THR A 107 -1.06 -13.49 -1.83
CA THR A 107 -0.94 -13.76 -0.40
C THR A 107 -0.79 -12.47 0.40
N GLN A 108 -1.22 -12.46 1.65
CA GLN A 108 -1.11 -11.32 2.54
C GLN A 108 0.33 -10.77 2.61
N THR A 109 1.31 -11.65 2.83
CA THR A 109 2.73 -11.25 2.96
C THR A 109 3.26 -10.57 1.70
N GLN A 110 2.94 -11.08 0.50
CA GLN A 110 3.37 -10.47 -0.75
C GLN A 110 2.73 -9.10 -0.96
N THR A 111 1.44 -8.98 -0.64
CA THR A 111 0.67 -7.75 -0.84
C THR A 111 1.10 -6.66 0.14
N ILE A 112 1.35 -7.02 1.42
CA ILE A 112 1.90 -6.09 2.41
C ILE A 112 3.28 -5.55 2.00
N LYS A 113 4.17 -6.41 1.53
CA LYS A 113 5.49 -5.98 1.02
C LYS A 113 5.36 -5.02 -0.15
N SER A 114 4.46 -5.30 -1.09
CA SER A 114 4.19 -4.43 -2.24
C SER A 114 3.62 -3.07 -1.81
N HIS A 115 2.67 -3.06 -0.87
CA HIS A 115 2.13 -1.84 -0.27
C HIS A 115 3.22 -0.99 0.38
N GLN A 116 4.03 -1.59 1.26
CA GLN A 116 5.11 -0.88 1.96
C GLN A 116 6.14 -0.30 1.00
N LYS A 117 6.50 -1.04 -0.06
CA LYS A 117 7.41 -0.56 -1.10
C LYS A 117 6.85 0.67 -1.80
N LEU A 118 5.60 0.61 -2.26
CA LEU A 118 4.96 1.72 -2.97
C LEU A 118 4.68 2.92 -2.04
N ALA A 119 4.24 2.70 -0.81
CA ALA A 119 4.05 3.77 0.18
C ALA A 119 5.38 4.51 0.47
N LYS A 120 6.50 3.77 0.59
CA LYS A 120 7.83 4.35 0.73
C LYS A 120 8.23 5.21 -0.48
N GLN A 121 7.96 4.72 -1.69
CA GLN A 121 8.21 5.44 -2.94
C GLN A 121 7.39 6.73 -3.01
N LEU A 122 6.09 6.67 -2.71
CA LEU A 122 5.21 7.84 -2.65
C LEU A 122 5.73 8.88 -1.65
N ARG A 123 6.10 8.46 -0.42
CA ARG A 123 6.70 9.39 0.57
C ARG A 123 7.93 10.10 0.01
N GLN A 124 8.83 9.37 -0.60
CA GLN A 124 10.09 9.94 -1.12
C GLN A 124 9.84 10.97 -2.24
N CYS A 125 8.80 10.77 -3.05
CA CYS A 125 8.44 11.67 -4.13
C CYS A 125 7.61 12.87 -3.66
N LEU A 126 6.71 12.68 -2.68
CA LEU A 126 5.68 13.66 -2.31
C LEU A 126 6.07 14.55 -1.11
N THR A 127 6.87 14.04 -0.15
CA THR A 127 7.18 14.79 1.09
C THR A 127 7.90 16.10 0.82
N LYS A 128 8.74 16.15 -0.22
CA LYS A 128 9.46 17.38 -0.58
C LYS A 128 8.56 18.50 -1.11
N THR A 129 7.36 18.16 -1.51
CA THR A 129 6.37 19.10 -2.08
C THR A 129 5.21 19.38 -1.12
N GLY A 130 5.37 19.03 0.16
CA GLY A 130 4.43 19.41 1.23
C GLY A 130 3.23 18.48 1.42
N TRP A 131 3.18 17.33 0.73
CA TRP A 131 2.12 16.36 0.93
C TRP A 131 2.18 15.75 2.33
N LEU A 132 1.03 15.62 2.97
CA LEU A 132 0.84 15.00 4.27
C LEU A 132 0.35 13.57 4.08
N GLU A 133 0.95 12.62 4.80
CA GLU A 133 0.52 11.22 4.82
C GLU A 133 -0.30 10.94 6.07
N SER A 134 -1.40 10.23 5.89
CA SER A 134 -2.16 9.57 6.96
C SER A 134 -2.15 8.07 6.69
N GLN A 135 -1.83 7.28 7.71
CA GLN A 135 -1.83 5.82 7.63
C GLN A 135 -2.80 5.21 8.62
N LYS A 136 -3.55 4.20 8.18
CA LYS A 136 -4.44 3.40 9.01
C LYS A 136 -4.23 1.93 8.71
N GLU A 137 -4.05 1.12 9.74
CA GLU A 137 -3.88 -0.33 9.64
C GLU A 137 -4.91 -1.04 10.53
N THR A 138 -5.48 -2.13 10.00
CA THR A 138 -6.38 -3.05 10.70
C THR A 138 -5.92 -4.49 10.43
N ALA A 139 -6.57 -5.48 11.02
CA ALA A 139 -6.25 -6.89 10.77
C ALA A 139 -6.43 -7.32 9.30
N SER A 140 -7.33 -6.66 8.54
CA SER A 140 -7.70 -7.03 7.17
C SER A 140 -7.37 -5.95 6.13
N SER A 141 -6.81 -4.81 6.53
CA SER A 141 -6.56 -3.71 5.61
C SER A 141 -5.43 -2.78 6.05
N ILE A 142 -4.74 -2.20 5.07
CA ILE A 142 -3.74 -1.13 5.26
C ILE A 142 -4.09 -0.01 4.28
N TYR A 143 -4.15 1.22 4.79
CA TYR A 143 -4.40 2.42 4.00
C TYR A 143 -3.28 3.43 4.21
N SER A 144 -2.79 4.01 3.14
CA SER A 144 -1.94 5.21 3.14
C SER A 144 -2.61 6.24 2.26
N THR A 145 -2.92 7.40 2.82
CA THR A 145 -3.57 8.51 2.11
C THR A 145 -2.66 9.72 2.13
N PHE A 146 -2.45 10.32 0.97
CA PHE A 146 -1.62 11.51 0.80
C PHE A 146 -2.50 12.67 0.33
N VAL A 147 -2.39 13.81 1.02
CA VAL A 147 -3.17 15.03 0.77
C VAL A 147 -2.23 16.22 0.80
N LEU A 148 -2.38 17.15 -0.14
CA LEU A 148 -1.66 18.42 -0.15
C LEU A 148 -2.57 19.57 0.34
N ASP A 149 -3.69 19.75 -0.34
CA ASP A 149 -4.69 20.77 -0.03
C ASP A 149 -6.09 20.33 -0.49
N THR A 150 -7.06 21.23 -0.44
CA THR A 150 -8.45 20.96 -0.83
C THR A 150 -8.71 21.04 -2.34
N LYS A 151 -7.73 21.42 -3.15
CA LYS A 151 -7.87 21.55 -4.62
C LYS A 151 -7.13 20.45 -5.37
N THR A 152 -6.04 19.93 -4.80
CA THR A 152 -5.27 18.84 -5.38
C THR A 152 -5.98 17.50 -5.19
N PRO A 153 -5.76 16.52 -6.09
CA PRO A 153 -6.35 15.21 -5.92
C PRO A 153 -5.82 14.53 -4.65
N VAL A 154 -6.60 13.62 -4.10
CA VAL A 154 -6.17 12.73 -3.02
C VAL A 154 -5.53 11.49 -3.63
N ILE A 155 -4.39 11.08 -3.10
CA ILE A 155 -3.73 9.83 -3.47
C ILE A 155 -3.99 8.81 -2.37
N THR A 156 -4.56 7.68 -2.73
CA THR A 156 -4.85 6.58 -1.79
C THR A 156 -4.16 5.30 -2.25
N LEU A 157 -3.47 4.67 -1.32
CA LEU A 157 -2.96 3.31 -1.46
C LEU A 157 -3.67 2.43 -0.43
N ALA A 158 -4.49 1.51 -0.88
CA ALA A 158 -5.27 0.62 -0.04
C ALA A 158 -4.92 -0.83 -0.31
N THR A 159 -4.63 -1.60 0.73
CA THR A 159 -4.52 -3.06 0.66
C THR A 159 -5.63 -3.65 1.49
N ASN A 160 -6.45 -4.48 0.87
CA ASN A 160 -7.63 -5.08 1.51
C ASN A 160 -7.65 -6.58 1.28
N GLN A 161 -8.24 -7.28 2.25
CA GLN A 161 -8.60 -8.67 2.07
C GLN A 161 -9.69 -8.79 1.00
N GLU A 162 -9.50 -9.72 0.06
CA GLU A 162 -10.41 -9.99 -1.04
C GLU A 162 -10.52 -11.51 -1.21
N GLY A 163 -11.65 -12.07 -0.78
CA GLY A 163 -11.82 -13.53 -0.69
C GLY A 163 -10.78 -14.18 0.23
N ASN A 164 -10.04 -15.14 -0.32
CA ASN A 164 -8.99 -15.87 0.41
C ASN A 164 -7.60 -15.22 0.31
N GLY A 165 -7.49 -14.00 -0.21
CA GLY A 165 -6.21 -13.31 -0.39
C GLY A 165 -6.34 -11.82 -0.16
N PHE A 166 -5.39 -11.07 -0.72
CA PHE A 166 -5.31 -9.62 -0.57
C PHE A 166 -5.02 -8.98 -1.92
N SER A 167 -5.60 -7.81 -2.19
CA SER A 167 -5.26 -6.97 -3.33
C SER A 167 -4.81 -5.59 -2.87
N THR A 168 -4.00 -4.93 -3.70
CA THR A 168 -3.61 -3.52 -3.50
C THR A 168 -4.25 -2.67 -4.57
N ARG A 169 -4.91 -1.60 -4.15
CA ARG A 169 -5.48 -0.56 -4.99
C ARG A 169 -4.72 0.74 -4.79
N PHE A 170 -4.24 1.31 -5.87
CA PHE A 170 -3.71 2.67 -5.92
C PHE A 170 -4.72 3.56 -6.64
N GLU A 171 -4.98 4.76 -6.11
CA GLU A 171 -5.97 5.67 -6.68
C GLU A 171 -5.51 7.13 -6.56
N ILE A 172 -5.73 7.89 -7.62
CA ILE A 172 -5.69 9.35 -7.61
C ILE A 172 -7.10 9.82 -7.95
N ALA A 173 -7.76 10.47 -7.01
CA ALA A 173 -9.17 10.82 -7.08
C ALA A 173 -9.41 12.28 -6.70
N PRO A 174 -10.57 12.87 -7.05
CA PRO A 174 -10.96 14.18 -6.58
C PRO A 174 -10.81 14.32 -5.07
N PRO A 175 -10.47 15.52 -4.55
CA PRO A 175 -10.51 15.76 -3.12
C PRO A 175 -11.91 15.49 -2.60
N LEU A 176 -12.00 14.90 -1.41
CA LEU A 176 -13.26 14.73 -0.72
C LEU A 176 -13.81 16.14 -0.44
N GLY A 177 -14.91 16.51 -1.11
CA GLY A 177 -15.60 17.76 -0.82
C GLY A 177 -16.00 17.78 0.66
N LEU A 178 -15.42 18.70 1.42
CA LEU A 178 -15.80 19.02 2.79
C LEU A 178 -17.02 19.94 2.77
#